data_2221cb8ad8e942521e87bee540b57db9
#
_entry.id   2221cb8ad8e942521e87bee540b57db9
#
_cell.length_a   1.000
_cell.length_b   1.000
_cell.length_c   1.000
_cell.angle_alpha   90.00
_cell.angle_beta   90.00
_cell.angle_gamma   90.00
#
_symmetry.space_group_name_H-M   'P 1'
#
loop_
_entity.id
_entity.type
_entity.pdbx_description
1 polymer ?
#
loop_
_entity_poly.entity_id
_entity_poly.type
_entity_poly.pdbx_seq_one_letter_code
_entity_poly.pdbx_strand_id
1 'polypeptide(L)'
;MFTILSEEFSLVTEWINDLRNVSVQTDRMKFRRNMERIGEIAAFEISKHLPYKEVEITTPLDKITSREIETQPVITTILRAGVPLFQGVLNYFDKADCGFVAAYRKHDANDYFSIKQDYLTCPNIEGRPLIVADPLATGASLIEAIKDLLTNGNLSQIHIVAAIASKEGVETLQKAYPEAYVWVGAVDEKLTDKGYITPGLGDAGDLSYGEKLQR
;
A
#
# COMPACT_ATOMS: atom_id res chain seq x y z
N MET A 1 13.13 6.73 -2.49
CA MET A 1 12.41 7.50 -3.55
C MET A 1 11.00 7.77 -3.11
N PHE A 2 10.42 8.96 -3.44
CA PHE A 2 9.05 9.32 -3.07
C PHE A 2 8.32 9.91 -4.26
N THR A 3 7.12 9.41 -4.58
CA THR A 3 6.33 9.79 -5.75
C THR A 3 4.87 10.00 -5.38
N ILE A 4 4.32 11.15 -5.73
CA ILE A 4 2.89 11.47 -5.62
C ILE A 4 2.24 11.19 -6.96
N LEU A 5 1.35 10.19 -7.03
CA LEU A 5 0.75 9.73 -8.29
C LEU A 5 -0.24 10.74 -8.89
N SER A 6 -0.74 11.68 -8.08
CA SER A 6 -1.60 12.78 -8.53
C SER A 6 -0.86 14.12 -8.69
N GLU A 7 0.49 14.13 -8.66
CA GLU A 7 1.27 15.36 -8.83
C GLU A 7 0.96 16.05 -10.16
N GLU A 8 0.83 15.26 -11.22
CA GLU A 8 0.24 15.70 -12.49
C GLU A 8 -1.25 15.33 -12.52
N PHE A 9 -2.08 16.25 -13.03
CA PHE A 9 -3.52 16.00 -13.13
C PHE A 9 -3.81 14.84 -14.06
N SER A 10 -4.53 13.85 -13.52
CA SER A 10 -4.85 12.60 -14.19
C SER A 10 -6.12 11.97 -13.61
N LEU A 11 -6.48 10.78 -14.08
CA LEU A 11 -7.56 9.99 -13.47
C LEU A 11 -7.32 9.68 -11.98
N VAL A 12 -6.06 9.61 -11.55
CA VAL A 12 -5.73 9.44 -10.11
C VAL A 12 -6.29 10.61 -9.30
N THR A 13 -6.18 11.84 -9.83
CA THR A 13 -6.74 13.05 -9.18
C THR A 13 -8.26 12.92 -9.00
N GLU A 14 -8.98 12.45 -10.02
CA GLU A 14 -10.43 12.25 -9.95
C GLU A 14 -10.80 11.18 -8.91
N TRP A 15 -10.07 10.07 -8.87
CA TRP A 15 -10.33 9.00 -7.90
C TRP A 15 -10.05 9.45 -6.47
N ILE A 16 -8.99 10.23 -6.24
CA ILE A 16 -8.71 10.85 -4.94
C ILE A 16 -9.84 11.81 -4.55
N ASN A 17 -10.34 12.63 -5.47
CA ASN A 17 -11.47 13.53 -5.20
C ASN A 17 -12.73 12.75 -4.79
N ASP A 18 -13.05 11.66 -5.48
CA ASP A 18 -14.17 10.78 -5.13
C ASP A 18 -14.00 10.14 -3.73
N LEU A 19 -12.79 9.68 -3.39
CA LEU A 19 -12.48 9.12 -2.09
C LEU A 19 -12.63 10.14 -0.94
N ARG A 20 -12.42 11.42 -1.21
CA ARG A 20 -12.53 12.52 -0.24
C ARG A 20 -13.93 13.08 -0.11
N ASN A 21 -14.72 13.04 -1.20
CA ASN A 21 -16.01 13.72 -1.28
C ASN A 21 -17.08 12.97 -0.48
N VAL A 22 -17.55 13.55 0.62
CA VAL A 22 -18.55 12.97 1.52
C VAL A 22 -19.86 12.58 0.85
N SER A 23 -20.22 13.23 -0.28
CA SER A 23 -21.44 12.88 -1.05
C SER A 23 -21.23 11.67 -1.98
N VAL A 24 -19.99 11.20 -2.18
CA VAL A 24 -19.64 10.12 -3.09
C VAL A 24 -19.04 8.92 -2.34
N GLN A 25 -18.18 9.16 -1.36
CA GLN A 25 -17.40 8.13 -0.66
C GLN A 25 -18.24 7.10 0.11
N THR A 26 -19.52 7.39 0.37
CA THR A 26 -20.46 6.47 1.04
C THR A 26 -20.88 5.29 0.17
N ASP A 27 -20.69 5.36 -1.15
CA ASP A 27 -20.79 4.21 -2.04
C ASP A 27 -19.56 3.30 -1.85
N ARG A 28 -19.70 2.26 -1.02
CA ARG A 28 -18.62 1.34 -0.68
C ARG A 28 -18.02 0.63 -1.88
N MET A 29 -18.82 0.33 -2.91
CA MET A 29 -18.31 -0.31 -4.11
C MET A 29 -17.40 0.66 -4.88
N LYS A 30 -17.86 1.88 -5.11
CA LYS A 30 -17.10 2.92 -5.79
C LYS A 30 -15.83 3.28 -5.01
N PHE A 31 -15.92 3.37 -3.67
CA PHE A 31 -14.79 3.63 -2.80
C PHE A 31 -13.70 2.57 -2.96
N ARG A 32 -14.04 1.27 -2.81
CA ARG A 32 -13.09 0.17 -3.01
C ARG A 32 -12.52 0.17 -4.42
N ARG A 33 -13.35 0.39 -5.44
CA ARG A 33 -12.88 0.39 -6.83
C ARG A 33 -11.90 1.53 -7.13
N ASN A 34 -12.08 2.71 -6.54
CA ASN A 34 -11.12 3.80 -6.70
C ASN A 34 -9.80 3.53 -5.97
N MET A 35 -9.86 2.93 -4.76
CA MET A 35 -8.65 2.44 -4.08
C MET A 35 -7.89 1.41 -4.93
N GLU A 36 -8.59 0.45 -5.50
CA GLU A 36 -8.05 -0.58 -6.38
C GLU A 36 -7.37 0.03 -7.61
N ARG A 37 -8.00 0.98 -8.30
CA ARG A 37 -7.44 1.69 -9.45
C ARG A 37 -6.13 2.43 -9.11
N ILE A 38 -6.06 3.04 -7.95
CA ILE A 38 -4.82 3.68 -7.47
C ILE A 38 -3.72 2.62 -7.28
N GLY A 39 -4.08 1.45 -6.73
CA GLY A 39 -3.17 0.31 -6.60
C GLY A 39 -2.67 -0.21 -7.96
N GLU A 40 -3.54 -0.27 -8.97
CA GLU A 40 -3.22 -0.66 -10.34
C GLU A 40 -2.17 0.29 -10.96
N ILE A 41 -2.37 1.62 -10.82
CA ILE A 41 -1.39 2.61 -11.32
C ILE A 41 -0.07 2.51 -10.55
N ALA A 42 -0.11 2.38 -9.22
CA ALA A 42 1.09 2.19 -8.43
C ALA A 42 1.87 0.94 -8.86
N ALA A 43 1.18 -0.18 -9.12
CA ALA A 43 1.81 -1.41 -9.59
C ALA A 43 2.53 -1.22 -10.93
N PHE A 44 1.91 -0.49 -11.88
CA PHE A 44 2.54 -0.15 -13.15
C PHE A 44 3.81 0.70 -12.94
N GLU A 45 3.75 1.71 -12.09
CA GLU A 45 4.93 2.53 -11.77
C GLU A 45 6.03 1.71 -11.07
N ILE A 46 5.68 0.88 -10.09
CA ILE A 46 6.60 -0.03 -9.40
C ILE A 46 7.31 -0.95 -10.40
N SER A 47 6.59 -1.50 -11.37
CA SER A 47 7.15 -2.43 -12.33
C SER A 47 8.35 -1.87 -13.09
N LYS A 48 8.43 -0.55 -13.30
CA LYS A 48 9.56 0.12 -13.96
C LYS A 48 10.85 0.12 -13.12
N HIS A 49 10.75 -0.16 -11.83
CA HIS A 49 11.86 -0.14 -10.88
C HIS A 49 12.29 -1.54 -10.43
N LEU A 50 11.57 -2.59 -10.84
CA LEU A 50 11.95 -3.97 -10.55
C LEU A 50 13.09 -4.42 -11.45
N PRO A 51 13.93 -5.40 -11.02
CA PRO A 51 14.94 -5.99 -11.86
C PRO A 51 14.32 -6.86 -12.98
N TYR A 52 14.89 -6.75 -14.18
CA TYR A 52 14.49 -7.51 -15.36
C TYR A 52 15.66 -8.38 -15.86
N LYS A 53 15.37 -9.59 -16.33
CA LYS A 53 16.31 -10.47 -17.03
C LYS A 53 15.92 -10.64 -18.49
N GLU A 54 16.91 -10.94 -19.34
CA GLU A 54 16.66 -11.27 -20.75
C GLU A 54 16.09 -12.68 -20.89
N VAL A 55 15.15 -12.81 -21.82
CA VAL A 55 14.48 -14.08 -22.16
C VAL A 55 14.28 -14.17 -23.66
N GLU A 56 14.38 -15.39 -24.21
CA GLU A 56 14.02 -15.68 -25.59
C GLU A 56 12.53 -16.03 -25.66
N ILE A 57 11.77 -15.29 -26.46
CA ILE A 57 10.35 -15.55 -26.71
C ILE A 57 10.21 -16.13 -28.10
N THR A 58 9.55 -17.29 -28.21
CA THR A 58 9.16 -17.90 -29.49
C THR A 58 7.78 -17.40 -29.89
N THR A 59 7.70 -16.68 -30.99
CA THR A 59 6.46 -16.22 -31.59
C THR A 59 5.99 -17.25 -32.66
N PRO A 60 4.79 -17.13 -33.21
CA PRO A 60 4.36 -17.98 -34.33
C PRO A 60 5.22 -17.87 -35.61
N LEU A 61 6.00 -16.80 -35.74
CA LEU A 61 6.76 -16.49 -36.96
C LEU A 61 8.29 -16.58 -36.77
N ASP A 62 8.80 -16.24 -35.58
CA ASP A 62 10.24 -16.21 -35.33
C ASP A 62 10.52 -16.15 -33.82
N LYS A 63 11.76 -15.99 -33.44
CA LYS A 63 12.23 -15.78 -32.08
C LYS A 63 12.66 -14.32 -31.85
N ILE A 64 12.42 -13.81 -30.65
CA ILE A 64 12.81 -12.47 -30.24
C ILE A 64 13.42 -12.48 -28.84
N THR A 65 14.47 -11.73 -28.63
CA THR A 65 14.98 -11.43 -27.29
C THR A 65 14.13 -10.32 -26.66
N SER A 66 13.62 -10.57 -25.46
CA SER A 66 12.79 -9.64 -24.69
C SER A 66 13.23 -9.64 -23.23
N ARG A 67 12.45 -9.02 -22.35
CA ARG A 67 12.73 -8.96 -20.90
C ARG A 67 11.51 -9.31 -20.10
N GLU A 68 11.70 -9.99 -18.98
CA GLU A 68 10.67 -10.24 -17.96
C GLU A 68 11.18 -9.90 -16.57
N ILE A 69 10.27 -9.69 -15.62
CA ILE A 69 10.63 -9.44 -14.21
C ILE A 69 11.43 -10.63 -13.71
N GLU A 70 12.64 -10.37 -13.20
CA GLU A 70 13.59 -11.40 -12.77
C GLU A 70 13.06 -12.18 -11.57
N THR A 71 12.54 -11.47 -10.57
CA THR A 71 12.00 -12.06 -9.34
C THR A 71 10.65 -11.42 -9.02
N GLN A 72 9.62 -12.24 -8.91
CA GLN A 72 8.26 -11.77 -8.59
C GLN A 72 8.21 -11.21 -7.17
N PRO A 73 7.51 -10.07 -6.95
CA PRO A 73 7.40 -9.48 -5.64
C PRO A 73 6.56 -10.35 -4.69
N VAL A 74 6.69 -10.10 -3.40
CA VAL A 74 5.70 -10.45 -2.39
C VAL A 74 4.86 -9.21 -2.11
N ILE A 75 3.53 -9.35 -2.18
CA ILE A 75 2.60 -8.25 -1.94
C ILE A 75 1.93 -8.47 -0.59
N THR A 76 1.95 -7.46 0.27
CA THR A 76 1.36 -7.53 1.60
C THR A 76 0.41 -6.38 1.85
N THR A 77 -0.53 -6.58 2.79
CA THR A 77 -1.44 -5.52 3.24
C THR A 77 -1.75 -5.63 4.71
N ILE A 78 -2.08 -4.48 5.31
CA ILE A 78 -2.59 -4.42 6.67
C ILE A 78 -4.13 -4.37 6.63
N LEU A 79 -4.75 -5.36 7.27
CA LEU A 79 -6.20 -5.47 7.31
C LEU A 79 -6.79 -4.37 8.22
N ARG A 80 -7.93 -3.80 7.86
CA ARG A 80 -8.83 -4.04 6.72
C ARG A 80 -8.63 -3.02 5.60
N ALA A 81 -8.15 -1.81 5.93
CA ALA A 81 -8.18 -0.63 5.09
C ALA A 81 -7.33 -0.77 3.80
N GLY A 82 -6.22 -1.50 3.85
CA GLY A 82 -5.33 -1.70 2.70
C GLY A 82 -5.82 -2.69 1.65
N VAL A 83 -6.85 -3.52 1.96
CA VAL A 83 -7.27 -4.63 1.08
C VAL A 83 -7.65 -4.18 -0.34
N PRO A 84 -8.42 -3.11 -0.58
CA PRO A 84 -8.76 -2.73 -1.95
C PRO A 84 -7.53 -2.24 -2.74
N LEU A 85 -6.63 -1.51 -2.08
CA LEU A 85 -5.38 -1.05 -2.67
C LEU A 85 -4.45 -2.23 -3.03
N PHE A 86 -4.33 -3.19 -2.12
CA PHE A 86 -3.62 -4.46 -2.32
C PHE A 86 -4.18 -5.23 -3.53
N GLN A 87 -5.51 -5.31 -3.65
CA GLN A 87 -6.13 -5.98 -4.80
C GLN A 87 -5.74 -5.33 -6.12
N GLY A 88 -5.66 -3.99 -6.17
CA GLY A 88 -5.21 -3.26 -7.33
C GLY A 88 -3.76 -3.60 -7.71
N VAL A 89 -2.87 -3.67 -6.72
CA VAL A 89 -1.48 -4.07 -6.95
C VAL A 89 -1.42 -5.52 -7.45
N LEU A 90 -2.17 -6.42 -6.83
CA LEU A 90 -2.19 -7.84 -7.19
C LEU A 90 -2.72 -8.09 -8.61
N ASN A 91 -3.65 -7.27 -9.11
CA ASN A 91 -4.18 -7.38 -10.46
C ASN A 91 -3.11 -7.24 -11.57
N TYR A 92 -1.91 -6.71 -11.24
CA TYR A 92 -0.81 -6.48 -12.19
C TYR A 92 0.36 -7.45 -12.03
N PHE A 93 0.42 -8.15 -10.91
CA PHE A 93 1.49 -9.11 -10.63
C PHE A 93 0.90 -10.53 -10.46
N ASP A 94 0.51 -11.14 -11.57
CA ASP A 94 -0.20 -12.43 -11.62
C ASP A 94 0.51 -13.58 -10.89
N LYS A 95 1.84 -13.50 -10.77
CA LYS A 95 2.69 -14.54 -10.17
C LYS A 95 3.21 -14.16 -8.78
N ALA A 96 2.70 -13.07 -8.18
CA ALA A 96 3.13 -12.63 -6.86
C ALA A 96 2.57 -13.52 -5.77
N ASP A 97 3.38 -13.77 -4.75
CA ASP A 97 2.89 -14.34 -3.50
C ASP A 97 2.33 -13.26 -2.59
N CYS A 98 1.43 -13.61 -1.68
CA CYS A 98 0.72 -12.66 -0.84
C CYS A 98 0.89 -12.92 0.64
N GLY A 99 1.07 -11.83 1.40
CA GLY A 99 1.07 -11.84 2.86
C GLY A 99 -0.02 -10.92 3.42
N PHE A 100 -0.44 -11.20 4.65
CA PHE A 100 -1.48 -10.43 5.33
C PHE A 100 -1.07 -10.15 6.77
N VAL A 101 -1.28 -8.91 7.21
CA VAL A 101 -1.05 -8.48 8.58
C VAL A 101 -2.37 -7.99 9.16
N ALA A 102 -2.80 -8.55 10.29
CA ALA A 102 -3.90 -8.01 11.06
C ALA A 102 -3.33 -7.26 12.27
N ALA A 103 -3.33 -5.93 12.17
CA ALA A 103 -2.90 -5.04 13.24
C ALA A 103 -4.02 -4.05 13.58
N TYR A 104 -4.19 -3.78 14.87
CA TYR A 104 -5.15 -2.79 15.34
C TYR A 104 -4.62 -1.98 16.51
N ARG A 105 -5.16 -0.77 16.66
CA ARG A 105 -4.84 0.09 17.80
C ARG A 105 -5.65 -0.37 19.00
N LYS A 106 -4.99 -0.78 20.07
CA LYS A 106 -5.62 -1.07 21.36
C LYS A 106 -5.42 0.14 22.26
N HIS A 107 -6.53 0.73 22.73
CA HIS A 107 -6.50 1.77 23.74
C HIS A 107 -6.44 1.13 25.12
N ASP A 108 -5.61 1.68 26.00
CA ASP A 108 -5.62 1.33 27.41
C ASP A 108 -6.57 2.24 28.21
N ALA A 109 -6.69 1.99 29.51
CA ALA A 109 -7.56 2.76 30.41
C ALA A 109 -7.16 4.24 30.55
N ASN A 110 -5.97 4.66 30.07
CA ASN A 110 -5.44 6.02 30.12
C ASN A 110 -5.42 6.68 28.73
N ASP A 111 -6.13 6.10 27.76
CA ASP A 111 -6.22 6.56 26.36
C ASP A 111 -4.90 6.52 25.57
N TYR A 112 -3.84 5.84 26.13
CA TYR A 112 -2.66 5.50 25.36
C TYR A 112 -3.00 4.33 24.44
N PHE A 113 -2.58 4.42 23.17
CA PHE A 113 -2.76 3.30 22.24
C PHE A 113 -1.44 2.53 22.06
N SER A 114 -1.55 1.23 22.00
CA SER A 114 -0.52 0.31 21.51
C SER A 114 -1.00 -0.36 20.24
N ILE A 115 -0.06 -0.67 19.34
CA ILE A 115 -0.36 -1.47 18.15
C ILE A 115 -0.31 -2.92 18.59
N LYS A 116 -1.43 -3.65 18.43
CA LYS A 116 -1.49 -5.07 18.65
C LYS A 116 -1.60 -5.77 17.32
N GLN A 117 -0.66 -6.67 17.05
CA GLN A 117 -0.67 -7.53 15.88
C GLN A 117 -1.16 -8.92 16.32
N ASP A 118 -2.31 -9.34 15.81
CA ASP A 118 -2.91 -10.63 16.17
C ASP A 118 -2.65 -11.73 15.13
N TYR A 119 -2.30 -11.34 13.91
CA TYR A 119 -2.07 -12.29 12.83
C TYR A 119 -1.06 -11.73 11.83
N LEU A 120 -0.07 -12.54 11.50
CA LEU A 120 0.86 -12.28 10.40
C LEU A 120 1.06 -13.57 9.61
N THR A 121 0.84 -13.51 8.32
CA THR A 121 1.28 -14.55 7.39
C THR A 121 2.05 -13.89 6.27
N CYS A 122 3.21 -14.41 5.97
CA CYS A 122 4.07 -13.90 4.91
C CYS A 122 4.81 -15.08 4.25
N PRO A 123 4.84 -15.14 2.93
CA PRO A 123 5.73 -16.06 2.21
C PRO A 123 7.20 -15.74 2.48
N ASN A 124 8.10 -16.60 1.99
CA ASN A 124 9.52 -16.30 2.01
C ASN A 124 9.81 -15.04 1.16
N ILE A 125 10.45 -14.04 1.77
CA ILE A 125 10.80 -12.76 1.15
C ILE A 125 12.30 -12.64 0.80
N GLU A 126 13.09 -13.68 1.10
CA GLU A 126 14.54 -13.65 0.88
C GLU A 126 14.91 -13.32 -0.57
N GLY A 127 15.66 -12.22 -0.76
CA GLY A 127 16.08 -11.73 -2.07
C GLY A 127 14.96 -11.18 -2.97
N ARG A 128 13.74 -11.03 -2.45
CA ARG A 128 12.57 -10.60 -3.24
C ARG A 128 12.19 -9.14 -2.98
N PRO A 129 11.58 -8.45 -3.96
CA PRO A 129 10.91 -7.18 -3.70
C PRO A 129 9.69 -7.40 -2.80
N LEU A 130 9.48 -6.54 -1.80
CA LEU A 130 8.27 -6.47 -0.98
C LEU A 130 7.45 -5.25 -1.35
N ILE A 131 6.17 -5.43 -1.62
CA ILE A 131 5.22 -4.33 -1.84
C ILE A 131 4.22 -4.35 -0.70
N VAL A 132 4.12 -3.26 0.07
CA VAL A 132 3.17 -3.11 1.17
C VAL A 132 2.12 -2.08 0.79
N ALA A 133 0.86 -2.51 0.71
CA ALA A 133 -0.28 -1.66 0.40
C ALA A 133 -1.07 -1.35 1.68
N ASP A 134 -1.02 -0.09 2.13
CA ASP A 134 -1.72 0.37 3.34
C ASP A 134 -1.93 1.89 3.35
N PRO A 135 -3.08 2.39 3.87
CA PRO A 135 -3.24 3.81 4.15
C PRO A 135 -2.21 4.30 5.18
N LEU A 136 -1.43 5.32 4.81
CA LEU A 136 -0.31 5.80 5.61
C LEU A 136 -0.71 7.04 6.43
N ALA A 137 -1.24 6.84 7.64
CA ALA A 137 -1.56 7.95 8.56
C ALA A 137 -0.31 8.43 9.30
N THR A 138 0.01 7.83 10.44
CA THR A 138 1.20 8.17 11.25
C THR A 138 2.45 7.40 10.82
N GLY A 139 2.30 6.34 10.04
CA GLY A 139 3.36 5.41 9.68
C GLY A 139 3.67 4.35 10.74
N ALA A 140 3.25 4.53 11.98
CA ALA A 140 3.66 3.66 13.08
C ALA A 140 3.23 2.19 12.87
N SER A 141 1.96 1.95 12.51
CA SER A 141 1.47 0.58 12.25
C SER A 141 2.19 -0.08 11.08
N LEU A 142 2.47 0.69 10.04
CA LEU A 142 3.19 0.22 8.86
C LEU A 142 4.64 -0.13 9.19
N ILE A 143 5.33 0.71 9.97
CA ILE A 143 6.72 0.47 10.39
C ILE A 143 6.82 -0.81 11.22
N GLU A 144 5.94 -1.01 12.19
CA GLU A 144 5.91 -2.26 12.98
C GLU A 144 5.58 -3.47 12.12
N ALA A 145 4.61 -3.38 11.22
CA ALA A 145 4.29 -4.46 10.30
C ALA A 145 5.48 -4.84 9.39
N ILE A 146 6.18 -3.84 8.84
CA ILE A 146 7.37 -4.08 8.02
C ILE A 146 8.48 -4.74 8.84
N LYS A 147 8.72 -4.28 10.07
CA LYS A 147 9.71 -4.87 10.97
C LYS A 147 9.44 -6.35 11.25
N ASP A 148 8.18 -6.70 11.46
CA ASP A 148 7.80 -8.10 11.67
C ASP A 148 7.91 -8.92 10.38
N LEU A 149 7.55 -8.35 9.23
CA LEU A 149 7.73 -8.98 7.92
C LEU A 149 9.20 -9.29 7.64
N LEU A 150 10.12 -8.39 8.00
CA LEU A 150 11.57 -8.57 7.82
C LEU A 150 12.16 -9.72 8.65
N THR A 151 11.43 -10.27 9.60
CA THR A 151 11.86 -11.50 10.29
C THR A 151 11.82 -12.73 9.38
N ASN A 152 11.15 -12.66 8.22
CA ASN A 152 10.99 -13.73 7.25
C ASN A 152 12.06 -13.75 6.14
N GLY A 153 13.03 -12.84 6.17
CA GLY A 153 14.14 -12.79 5.20
C GLY A 153 14.61 -11.37 4.88
N ASN A 154 15.69 -11.27 4.11
CA ASN A 154 16.23 -10.01 3.63
C ASN A 154 15.61 -9.64 2.28
N LEU A 155 15.20 -8.40 2.12
CA LEU A 155 14.58 -7.89 0.89
C LEU A 155 15.63 -7.45 -0.14
N SER A 156 15.30 -7.57 -1.42
CA SER A 156 16.04 -6.86 -2.47
C SER A 156 15.60 -5.41 -2.61
N GLN A 157 14.30 -5.14 -2.45
CA GLN A 157 13.71 -3.81 -2.50
C GLN A 157 12.45 -3.76 -1.62
N ILE A 158 12.09 -2.56 -1.15
CA ILE A 158 10.82 -2.32 -0.46
C ILE A 158 10.05 -1.19 -1.14
N HIS A 159 8.81 -1.45 -1.49
CA HIS A 159 7.86 -0.50 -2.07
C HIS A 159 6.65 -0.37 -1.15
N ILE A 160 6.22 0.85 -0.91
CA ILE A 160 5.06 1.16 -0.09
C ILE A 160 4.06 1.91 -0.95
N VAL A 161 2.82 1.45 -0.94
CA VAL A 161 1.71 2.02 -1.72
C VAL A 161 0.65 2.52 -0.77
N ALA A 162 0.29 3.80 -0.90
CA ALA A 162 -0.80 4.40 -0.14
C ALA A 162 -1.73 5.24 -1.03
N ALA A 163 -3.02 5.20 -0.76
CA ALA A 163 -3.96 6.07 -1.48
C ALA A 163 -3.83 7.52 -1.01
N ILE A 164 -3.73 7.72 0.31
CA ILE A 164 -3.46 9.01 0.94
C ILE A 164 -2.46 8.81 2.06
N ALA A 165 -1.50 9.74 2.20
CA ALA A 165 -0.55 9.76 3.30
C ALA A 165 -0.57 11.09 4.02
N SER A 166 -0.20 11.12 5.30
CA SER A 166 0.18 12.36 5.97
C SER A 166 1.65 12.67 5.73
N LYS A 167 2.00 13.94 5.69
CA LYS A 167 3.39 14.38 5.59
C LYS A 167 4.25 13.81 6.72
N GLU A 168 3.76 13.87 7.96
CA GLU A 168 4.42 13.29 9.14
C GLU A 168 4.63 11.79 8.99
N GLY A 169 3.63 11.05 8.47
CA GLY A 169 3.74 9.61 8.23
C GLY A 169 4.80 9.26 7.19
N VAL A 170 4.85 10.03 6.10
CA VAL A 170 5.90 9.88 5.07
C VAL A 170 7.29 10.14 5.65
N GLU A 171 7.47 11.24 6.39
CA GLU A 171 8.76 11.58 7.01
C GLU A 171 9.20 10.52 8.02
N THR A 172 8.27 10.00 8.83
CA THR A 172 8.55 8.95 9.82
C THR A 172 8.97 7.66 9.12
N LEU A 173 8.27 7.29 8.05
CA LEU A 173 8.59 6.11 7.25
C LEU A 173 9.95 6.24 6.57
N GLN A 174 10.25 7.39 5.96
CA GLN A 174 11.53 7.63 5.30
C GLN A 174 12.72 7.65 6.27
N LYS A 175 12.51 8.06 7.52
CA LYS A 175 13.54 7.95 8.58
C LYS A 175 13.79 6.50 8.97
N ALA A 176 12.73 5.68 9.07
CA ALA A 176 12.86 4.26 9.43
C ALA A 176 13.42 3.41 8.28
N TYR A 177 13.02 3.70 7.04
CA TYR A 177 13.40 2.97 5.83
C TYR A 177 13.83 3.94 4.71
N PRO A 178 15.04 4.51 4.76
CA PRO A 178 15.51 5.51 3.79
C PRO A 178 15.56 5.00 2.35
N GLU A 179 15.78 3.70 2.17
CA GLU A 179 15.87 3.04 0.86
C GLU A 179 14.50 2.68 0.28
N ALA A 180 13.41 2.88 1.03
CA ALA A 180 12.08 2.51 0.54
C ALA A 180 11.61 3.41 -0.60
N TYR A 181 10.95 2.79 -1.56
CA TYR A 181 10.17 3.48 -2.60
C TYR A 181 8.76 3.70 -2.09
N VAL A 182 8.29 4.94 -2.06
CA VAL A 182 6.98 5.31 -1.54
C VAL A 182 6.13 5.90 -2.66
N TRP A 183 4.98 5.29 -2.91
CA TRP A 183 4.02 5.62 -3.96
C TRP A 183 2.71 6.03 -3.31
N VAL A 184 2.33 7.29 -3.46
CA VAL A 184 1.17 7.84 -2.76
C VAL A 184 0.23 8.51 -3.74
N GLY A 185 -1.07 8.22 -3.64
CA GLY A 185 -2.07 8.91 -4.44
C GLY A 185 -2.08 10.41 -4.15
N ALA A 186 -2.12 10.81 -2.87
CA ALA A 186 -2.02 12.20 -2.45
C ALA A 186 -1.41 12.32 -1.05
N VAL A 187 -0.85 13.49 -0.72
CA VAL A 187 -0.28 13.81 0.60
C VAL A 187 -1.04 14.97 1.23
N ASP A 188 -1.36 14.83 2.50
CA ASP A 188 -2.01 15.84 3.31
C ASP A 188 -1.10 16.33 4.45
N GLU A 189 -1.23 17.61 4.80
CA GLU A 189 -0.28 18.30 5.68
C GLU A 189 -0.38 17.88 7.15
N LYS A 190 -1.58 17.50 7.63
CA LYS A 190 -1.84 17.41 9.07
C LYS A 190 -2.48 16.10 9.50
N LEU A 191 -2.28 15.77 10.76
CA LEU A 191 -3.04 14.77 11.51
C LEU A 191 -3.91 15.44 12.57
N THR A 192 -5.06 14.84 12.85
CA THR A 192 -5.86 15.20 14.04
C THR A 192 -5.22 14.62 15.30
N ASP A 193 -5.65 15.07 16.49
CA ASP A 193 -5.19 14.53 17.78
C ASP A 193 -5.45 13.02 17.92
N LYS A 194 -6.42 12.48 17.16
CA LYS A 194 -6.73 11.04 17.08
C LYS A 194 -5.94 10.29 16.01
N GLY A 195 -4.99 10.97 15.33
CA GLY A 195 -4.15 10.36 14.29
C GLY A 195 -4.85 10.10 12.95
N TYR A 196 -5.95 10.82 12.65
CA TYR A 196 -6.56 10.80 11.31
C TYR A 196 -5.93 11.88 10.42
N ILE A 197 -5.74 11.55 9.16
CA ILE A 197 -5.26 12.48 8.13
C ILE A 197 -6.31 13.59 7.93
N THR A 198 -5.86 14.85 7.84
CA THR A 198 -6.74 15.98 7.52
C THR A 198 -6.13 16.89 6.45
N PRO A 199 -6.91 17.24 5.38
CA PRO A 199 -8.35 17.00 5.18
C PRO A 199 -8.73 15.51 5.06
N GLY A 200 -7.83 14.63 4.59
CA GLY A 200 -8.01 13.18 4.58
C GLY A 200 -9.20 12.68 3.75
N LEU A 201 -9.64 11.49 4.12
CA LEU A 201 -10.87 10.86 3.57
C LEU A 201 -11.73 10.22 4.66
N GLY A 202 -11.33 10.26 5.94
CA GLY A 202 -11.98 9.56 7.04
C GLY A 202 -11.36 8.19 7.34
N ASP A 203 -12.16 7.24 7.87
CA ASP A 203 -11.72 5.86 8.12
C ASP A 203 -11.89 5.00 6.86
N ALA A 204 -10.78 4.71 6.17
CA ALA A 204 -10.79 3.93 4.94
C ALA A 204 -11.33 2.50 5.13
N GLY A 205 -11.11 1.90 6.30
CA GLY A 205 -11.62 0.57 6.62
C GLY A 205 -13.13 0.54 6.75
N ASP A 206 -13.68 1.53 7.44
CA ASP A 206 -15.13 1.65 7.65
C ASP A 206 -15.84 2.07 6.36
N LEU A 207 -15.25 2.97 5.57
CA LEU A 207 -15.77 3.33 4.25
C LEU A 207 -15.75 2.15 3.28
N SER A 208 -14.76 1.28 3.35
CA SER A 208 -14.66 0.10 2.49
C SER A 208 -15.61 -1.03 2.91
N TYR A 209 -15.74 -1.30 4.22
CA TYR A 209 -16.31 -2.56 4.73
C TYR A 209 -17.39 -2.40 5.79
N GLY A 210 -17.74 -1.15 6.15
CA GLY A 210 -18.68 -0.84 7.21
C GLY A 210 -18.01 -0.65 8.57
N GLU A 211 -18.73 0.02 9.46
CA GLU A 211 -18.24 0.35 10.81
C GLU A 211 -17.87 -0.90 11.59
N LYS A 212 -16.70 -0.84 12.23
CA LYS A 212 -16.25 -1.87 13.15
C LYS A 212 -16.86 -1.66 14.53
N LEU A 213 -17.47 -2.69 15.08
CA LEU A 213 -17.83 -2.71 16.50
C LEU A 213 -16.55 -3.04 17.30
N GLN A 214 -15.95 -2.02 17.89
CA GLN A 214 -14.86 -2.24 18.85
C GLN A 214 -15.50 -2.71 20.17
N ARG A 215 -15.21 -3.95 20.58
CA ARG A 215 -15.52 -4.47 21.89
C ARG A 215 -14.28 -4.48 22.76
#